data_e4a0d493150031a2883458dfd6ab63db
#
_entry.id   e4a0d493150031a2883458dfd6ab63db
#
_cell.length_a   1.000
_cell.length_b   1.000
_cell.length_c   1.000
_cell.angle_alpha   90.00
_cell.angle_beta   90.00
_cell.angle_gamma   90.00
#
_symmetry.space_group_name_H-M   'P 1'
#
loop_
_entity.id
_entity.type
_entity.pdbx_description
1 polymer ?
#
loop_
_entity_poly.entity_id
_entity_poly.type
_entity_poly.pdbx_seq_one_letter_code
_entity_poly.pdbx_strand_id
1 'polypeptide(L)'
;MASTIAEFLTEEYNKAMSAVGSNETITSDINEAEKALLDTILEFSESAKGVLTVFITSVVYKILHPEQDIRNHQDGIQNGYSGRTFDTKNITPFLKQCKFPAMAESGWLTRSLEQKVPYDQNYTGAINPSSLKAAFLTLLNNIQNGANCTEYLSYLFQGLIIKRNQQTIDLAKPTTLSINSILGLLDSHFHSSYKAEGASRLPVLAFYAIYECLIDEAKRFKKKQLLPIESHTSADARSGRIGDIEVVDENNRAFEAVEVKHGITISLQLILDAFAKFQTTAVNRYYILSTAPQPEKEEWDKIQAEIQRIKNVHGCQLIVNGIMPSLKYYLRLLDNTFEFIDKYVNLLENDTALKFEHKEKWNKIISELN
;
A
#
# COMPACT_ATOMS: atom_id res chain seq x y z
N MET A 1 15.21 10.54 25.51
CA MET A 1 15.48 11.63 24.54
C MET A 1 14.13 12.13 24.07
N ALA A 2 13.88 13.44 24.06
CA ALA A 2 12.63 13.95 23.47
C ALA A 2 12.66 13.65 21.97
N SER A 3 11.63 12.98 21.44
CA SER A 3 11.53 12.71 20.00
C SER A 3 11.44 14.03 19.24
N THR A 4 12.03 14.12 18.06
CA THR A 4 11.87 15.29 17.20
C THR A 4 10.42 15.36 16.69
N ILE A 5 9.96 16.56 16.29
CA ILE A 5 8.60 16.73 15.73
C ILE A 5 8.43 15.81 14.49
N ALA A 6 9.47 15.65 13.71
CA ALA A 6 9.45 14.77 12.53
C ALA A 6 9.31 13.27 12.91
N GLU A 7 9.96 12.83 13.99
CA GLU A 7 9.80 11.48 14.52
C GLU A 7 8.38 11.25 15.04
N PHE A 8 7.83 12.20 15.79
CA PHE A 8 6.45 12.15 16.26
C PHE A 8 5.45 12.02 15.10
N LEU A 9 5.53 12.89 14.11
CA LEU A 9 4.65 12.86 12.94
C LEU A 9 4.77 11.54 12.16
N THR A 10 5.99 11.02 12.03
CA THR A 10 6.24 9.74 11.37
C THR A 10 5.64 8.57 12.15
N GLU A 11 5.73 8.60 13.48
CA GLU A 11 5.14 7.57 14.34
C GLU A 11 3.62 7.56 14.23
N GLU A 12 2.97 8.73 14.33
CA GLU A 12 1.50 8.85 14.19
C GLU A 12 1.01 8.44 12.79
N TYR A 13 1.76 8.80 11.74
CA TYR A 13 1.46 8.34 10.38
C TYR A 13 1.56 6.80 10.26
N ASN A 14 2.59 6.18 10.83
CA ASN A 14 2.74 4.73 10.78
C ASN A 14 1.64 4.00 11.56
N LYS A 15 1.19 4.56 12.70
CA LYS A 15 0.02 4.06 13.45
C LYS A 15 -1.25 4.12 12.59
N ALA A 16 -1.49 5.27 11.95
CA ALA A 16 -2.64 5.46 11.06
C ALA A 16 -2.60 4.51 9.85
N MET A 17 -1.43 4.30 9.26
CA MET A 17 -1.21 3.35 8.16
C MET A 17 -1.58 1.92 8.57
N SER A 18 -1.13 1.49 9.77
CA SER A 18 -1.46 0.17 10.31
C SER A 18 -2.95 0.03 10.64
N ALA A 19 -3.59 1.10 11.13
CA ALA A 19 -5.01 1.11 11.47
C ALA A 19 -5.92 1.03 10.24
N VAL A 20 -5.55 1.64 9.12
CA VAL A 20 -6.32 1.56 7.86
C VAL A 20 -6.39 0.12 7.35
N GLY A 21 -5.29 -0.65 7.48
CA GLY A 21 -5.23 -2.05 7.05
C GLY A 21 -5.66 -2.27 5.60
N SER A 22 -6.06 -3.51 5.29
CA SER A 22 -6.52 -3.90 3.94
C SER A 22 -7.95 -3.45 3.61
N ASN A 23 -8.78 -3.17 4.60
CA ASN A 23 -10.19 -2.84 4.41
C ASN A 23 -10.44 -1.37 4.07
N GLU A 24 -9.42 -0.52 4.14
CA GLU A 24 -9.50 0.92 3.88
C GLU A 24 -10.64 1.62 4.65
N THR A 25 -10.78 1.30 5.92
CA THR A 25 -11.77 1.90 6.82
C THR A 25 -11.09 2.69 7.92
N ILE A 26 -11.71 3.81 8.33
CA ILE A 26 -11.24 4.58 9.48
C ILE A 26 -11.74 3.91 10.76
N THR A 27 -10.82 3.63 11.67
CA THR A 27 -11.11 3.14 13.03
C THR A 27 -10.85 4.25 14.04
N SER A 28 -11.84 4.57 14.89
CA SER A 28 -11.72 5.67 15.85
C SER A 28 -12.80 5.58 16.93
N ASP A 29 -12.45 6.00 18.13
CA ASP A 29 -13.35 6.13 19.28
C ASP A 29 -14.03 7.52 19.39
N ILE A 30 -13.85 8.38 18.37
CA ILE A 30 -14.47 9.71 18.30
C ILE A 30 -15.98 9.55 18.11
N ASN A 31 -16.78 10.44 18.72
CA ASN A 31 -18.23 10.43 18.55
C ASN A 31 -18.66 10.83 17.12
N GLU A 32 -19.83 10.40 16.71
CA GLU A 32 -20.33 10.60 15.33
C GLU A 32 -20.45 12.08 14.93
N ALA A 33 -20.76 12.99 15.85
CA ALA A 33 -20.84 14.41 15.55
C ALA A 33 -19.46 14.99 15.20
N GLU A 34 -18.43 14.61 15.94
CA GLU A 34 -17.05 15.02 15.65
C GLU A 34 -16.50 14.36 14.40
N LYS A 35 -16.82 13.09 14.15
CA LYS A 35 -16.48 12.40 12.88
C LYS A 35 -17.04 13.17 11.69
N ALA A 36 -18.31 13.55 11.70
CA ALA A 36 -18.92 14.32 10.61
C ALA A 36 -18.21 15.66 10.33
N LEU A 37 -17.69 16.32 11.38
CA LEU A 37 -16.91 17.54 11.22
C LEU A 37 -15.52 17.25 10.61
N LEU A 38 -14.85 16.18 11.04
CA LEU A 38 -13.55 15.75 10.49
C LEU A 38 -13.70 15.26 9.04
N ASP A 39 -14.80 14.58 8.72
CA ASP A 39 -15.13 14.18 7.34
C ASP A 39 -15.30 15.40 6.44
N THR A 40 -15.89 16.49 6.95
CA THR A 40 -15.96 17.76 6.22
C THR A 40 -14.57 18.31 5.91
N ILE A 41 -13.62 18.28 6.86
CA ILE A 41 -12.23 18.68 6.60
C ILE A 41 -11.59 17.78 5.53
N LEU A 42 -11.80 16.46 5.63
CA LEU A 42 -11.30 15.49 4.65
C LEU A 42 -11.92 15.71 3.27
N GLU A 43 -13.22 15.93 3.17
CA GLU A 43 -13.91 16.18 1.89
C GLU A 43 -13.25 17.32 1.12
N PHE A 44 -13.00 18.43 1.80
CA PHE A 44 -12.40 19.63 1.18
C PHE A 44 -10.87 19.65 1.19
N SER A 45 -10.21 18.55 1.56
CA SER A 45 -8.75 18.50 1.70
C SER A 45 -7.99 18.91 0.44
N GLU A 46 -8.46 18.57 -0.76
CA GLU A 46 -7.82 18.95 -2.02
C GLU A 46 -8.12 20.38 -2.46
N SER A 47 -9.35 20.84 -2.28
CA SER A 47 -9.78 22.19 -2.72
C SER A 47 -9.44 23.29 -1.72
N ALA A 48 -9.31 22.94 -0.41
CA ALA A 48 -9.01 23.87 0.67
C ALA A 48 -7.77 23.42 1.46
N LYS A 49 -6.67 23.12 0.77
CA LYS A 49 -5.39 22.64 1.35
C LYS A 49 -4.89 23.50 2.51
N GLY A 50 -5.13 24.81 2.46
CA GLY A 50 -4.76 25.72 3.55
C GLY A 50 -5.51 25.42 4.84
N VAL A 51 -6.81 25.14 4.79
CA VAL A 51 -7.62 24.81 5.99
C VAL A 51 -7.15 23.50 6.61
N LEU A 52 -6.93 22.45 5.77
CA LEU A 52 -6.38 21.19 6.22
C LEU A 52 -5.03 21.37 6.92
N THR A 53 -4.11 22.12 6.30
CA THR A 53 -2.77 22.36 6.84
C THR A 53 -2.83 23.10 8.17
N VAL A 54 -3.63 24.18 8.26
CA VAL A 54 -3.79 24.95 9.51
C VAL A 54 -4.39 24.08 10.60
N PHE A 55 -5.38 23.25 10.27
CA PHE A 55 -6.01 22.38 11.24
C PHE A 55 -5.02 21.34 11.80
N ILE A 56 -4.31 20.61 10.92
CA ILE A 56 -3.28 19.65 11.34
C ILE A 56 -2.18 20.36 12.16
N THR A 57 -1.74 21.54 11.73
CA THR A 57 -0.75 22.34 12.46
C THR A 57 -1.23 22.63 13.89
N SER A 58 -2.47 23.09 14.04
CA SER A 58 -3.06 23.42 15.33
C SER A 58 -3.19 22.20 16.24
N VAL A 59 -3.65 21.07 15.70
CA VAL A 59 -3.76 19.80 16.43
C VAL A 59 -2.40 19.33 16.92
N VAL A 60 -1.40 19.26 16.04
CA VAL A 60 -0.04 18.84 16.41
C VAL A 60 0.60 19.79 17.40
N TYR A 61 0.41 21.11 17.23
CA TYR A 61 0.91 22.09 18.17
C TYR A 61 0.29 21.91 19.56
N LYS A 62 -1.02 21.65 19.64
CA LYS A 62 -1.72 21.39 20.92
C LYS A 62 -1.22 20.13 21.61
N ILE A 63 -0.93 19.06 20.88
CA ILE A 63 -0.36 17.82 21.44
C ILE A 63 1.00 18.11 22.10
N LEU A 64 1.84 18.91 21.43
CA LEU A 64 3.18 19.24 21.91
C LEU A 64 3.19 20.35 22.97
N HIS A 65 2.18 21.21 22.98
CA HIS A 65 2.03 22.35 23.88
C HIS A 65 0.61 22.39 24.49
N PRO A 66 0.28 21.51 25.44
CA PRO A 66 -1.09 21.35 25.96
C PRO A 66 -1.72 22.62 26.53
N GLU A 67 -0.90 23.51 27.08
CA GLU A 67 -1.37 24.77 27.71
C GLU A 67 -1.71 25.87 26.69
N GLN A 68 -1.26 25.72 25.41
CA GLN A 68 -1.48 26.75 24.41
C GLN A 68 -2.93 26.77 23.94
N ASP A 69 -3.51 27.98 23.90
CA ASP A 69 -4.75 28.20 23.16
C ASP A 69 -4.41 28.28 21.66
N ILE A 70 -4.72 27.19 20.94
CA ILE A 70 -4.39 27.06 19.53
C ILE A 70 -5.18 27.99 18.62
N ARG A 71 -6.25 28.57 19.10
CA ARG A 71 -7.02 29.59 18.36
C ARG A 71 -6.23 30.87 18.17
N ASN A 72 -5.28 31.18 19.09
CA ASN A 72 -4.37 32.31 19.02
C ASN A 72 -3.18 32.02 18.11
N HIS A 73 -3.43 31.86 16.84
CA HIS A 73 -2.61 31.21 15.81
C HIS A 73 -1.42 32.06 15.27
N GLN A 74 -1.19 33.25 15.79
CA GLN A 74 -0.09 34.14 15.37
C GLN A 74 0.47 34.99 16.52
N ASP A 75 1.75 35.36 16.42
CA ASP A 75 2.46 36.13 17.43
C ASP A 75 1.85 37.52 17.69
N GLY A 76 1.05 38.02 16.78
CA GLY A 76 0.37 39.31 16.94
C GLY A 76 -0.90 39.26 17.78
N ILE A 77 -1.35 38.09 18.20
CA ILE A 77 -2.47 37.86 19.11
C ILE A 77 -1.90 37.68 20.53
N GLN A 78 -2.56 38.24 21.53
CA GLN A 78 -2.14 38.03 22.92
C GLN A 78 -2.08 36.55 23.27
N ASN A 79 -0.98 36.10 23.85
CA ASN A 79 -0.70 34.70 24.12
C ASN A 79 -0.73 33.81 22.87
N GLY A 80 -0.45 34.37 21.67
CA GLY A 80 -0.41 33.65 20.41
C GLY A 80 0.90 32.91 20.19
N TYR A 81 0.89 32.00 19.22
CA TYR A 81 2.08 31.26 18.76
C TYR A 81 2.29 31.44 17.25
N SER A 82 3.51 31.26 16.77
CA SER A 82 3.80 31.39 15.35
C SER A 82 3.40 30.13 14.56
N GLY A 83 2.09 29.95 14.35
CA GLY A 83 1.55 28.79 13.63
C GLY A 83 2.12 28.64 12.22
N ARG A 84 2.27 29.76 11.48
CA ARG A 84 2.87 29.75 10.14
C ARG A 84 4.32 29.23 10.14
N THR A 85 5.13 29.65 11.12
CA THR A 85 6.52 29.19 11.22
C THR A 85 6.58 27.71 11.55
N PHE A 86 5.70 27.25 12.44
CA PHE A 86 5.60 25.84 12.80
C PHE A 86 5.19 24.98 11.62
N ASP A 87 4.17 25.41 10.86
CA ASP A 87 3.72 24.76 9.61
C ASP A 87 4.85 24.66 8.58
N THR A 88 5.46 25.80 8.23
CA THR A 88 6.52 25.86 7.20
C THR A 88 7.70 24.92 7.52
N LYS A 89 8.05 24.80 8.80
CA LYS A 89 9.19 23.97 9.22
C LYS A 89 8.86 22.48 9.34
N ASN A 90 7.64 22.13 9.72
CA ASN A 90 7.32 20.79 10.14
C ASN A 90 6.16 20.16 9.36
N ILE A 91 5.02 20.86 9.22
CA ILE A 91 3.78 20.24 8.73
C ILE A 91 3.71 20.19 7.21
N THR A 92 3.88 21.30 6.52
CA THR A 92 3.85 21.30 5.04
C THR A 92 4.91 20.37 4.43
N PRO A 93 6.18 20.32 4.91
CA PRO A 93 7.15 19.33 4.45
C PRO A 93 6.70 17.88 4.67
N PHE A 94 6.14 17.59 5.85
CA PHE A 94 5.63 16.26 6.18
C PHE A 94 4.45 15.85 5.30
N LEU A 95 3.46 16.73 5.10
CA LEU A 95 2.31 16.45 4.20
C LEU A 95 2.78 16.12 2.79
N LYS A 96 3.76 16.88 2.27
CA LYS A 96 4.38 16.60 0.96
C LYS A 96 5.07 15.24 0.92
N GLN A 97 5.84 14.91 1.95
CA GLN A 97 6.53 13.62 2.07
C GLN A 97 5.54 12.45 2.05
N CYS A 98 4.38 12.62 2.70
CA CYS A 98 3.32 11.60 2.73
C CYS A 98 2.42 11.60 1.48
N LYS A 99 2.66 12.49 0.51
CA LYS A 99 1.79 12.69 -0.66
C LYS A 99 0.36 13.05 -0.28
N PHE A 100 0.22 13.84 0.76
CA PHE A 100 -1.04 14.42 1.18
C PHE A 100 -1.25 15.79 0.52
N PRO A 101 -2.51 16.29 0.46
CA PRO A 101 -2.78 17.63 -0.05
C PRO A 101 -1.97 18.68 0.73
N ALA A 102 -1.12 19.43 0.03
CA ALA A 102 -0.26 20.43 0.63
C ALA A 102 -0.11 21.66 -0.26
N MET A 103 0.20 22.80 0.35
CA MET A 103 0.54 24.03 -0.35
C MET A 103 2.02 24.05 -0.78
N ALA A 104 2.41 25.00 -1.63
CA ALA A 104 3.78 25.10 -2.13
C ALA A 104 4.81 25.37 -1.01
N GLU A 105 4.55 26.33 -0.15
CA GLU A 105 5.46 26.72 0.94
C GLU A 105 4.83 26.59 2.33
N SER A 106 3.61 27.14 2.51
CA SER A 106 2.84 27.08 3.75
C SER A 106 1.35 27.04 3.43
N GLY A 107 0.62 26.25 4.16
CA GLY A 107 -0.84 26.19 4.12
C GLY A 107 -1.53 27.31 4.86
N TRP A 108 -0.78 28.24 5.48
CA TRP A 108 -1.38 29.25 6.34
C TRP A 108 -2.33 30.16 5.57
N LEU A 109 -3.51 30.40 6.14
CA LEU A 109 -4.55 31.21 5.53
C LEU A 109 -4.08 32.68 5.45
N THR A 110 -3.75 33.17 4.28
CA THR A 110 -3.09 34.48 4.06
C THR A 110 -3.84 35.63 4.71
N ARG A 111 -5.17 35.65 4.58
CA ARG A 111 -6.01 36.72 5.18
C ARG A 111 -6.03 36.71 6.69
N SER A 112 -5.78 35.58 7.33
CA SER A 112 -5.70 35.50 8.78
C SER A 112 -4.46 36.17 9.35
N LEU A 113 -3.41 36.36 8.55
CA LEU A 113 -2.21 37.09 8.93
C LEU A 113 -2.44 38.62 9.00
N GLU A 114 -3.37 39.11 8.21
CA GLU A 114 -3.75 40.52 8.15
C GLU A 114 -4.72 40.89 9.30
N GLN A 115 -5.50 39.90 9.74
CA GLN A 115 -6.50 40.05 10.81
C GLN A 115 -5.98 39.38 12.08
N LYS A 116 -5.58 40.15 13.06
CA LYS A 116 -5.12 39.67 14.39
C LYS A 116 -6.29 39.23 15.26
N VAL A 117 -7.08 38.28 14.77
CA VAL A 117 -8.23 37.70 15.47
C VAL A 117 -8.09 36.21 15.63
N PRO A 118 -8.49 35.64 16.78
CA PRO A 118 -8.44 34.20 17.01
C PRO A 118 -9.30 33.39 16.04
N TYR A 119 -8.98 32.14 15.86
CA TYR A 119 -9.86 31.18 15.19
C TYR A 119 -10.96 30.67 16.14
N ASP A 120 -11.78 31.60 16.63
CA ASP A 120 -12.96 31.30 17.42
C ASP A 120 -14.25 31.37 16.58
N GLN A 121 -15.40 31.17 17.20
CA GLN A 121 -16.70 31.22 16.52
C GLN A 121 -17.05 32.60 15.92
N ASN A 122 -16.36 33.67 16.34
CA ASN A 122 -16.53 35.02 15.81
C ASN A 122 -15.56 35.35 14.67
N TYR A 123 -14.76 34.38 14.24
CA TYR A 123 -13.79 34.57 13.15
C TYR A 123 -14.46 35.00 11.84
N THR A 124 -14.14 36.22 11.38
CA THR A 124 -14.75 36.85 10.20
C THR A 124 -14.03 36.54 8.88
N GLY A 125 -12.84 35.94 8.94
CA GLY A 125 -12.06 35.59 7.76
C GLY A 125 -12.79 34.62 6.82
N ALA A 126 -12.48 34.71 5.53
CA ALA A 126 -13.12 33.89 4.50
C ALA A 126 -12.55 32.47 4.50
N ILE A 127 -13.38 31.50 4.84
CA ILE A 127 -13.19 30.08 4.58
C ILE A 127 -14.44 29.59 3.85
N ASN A 128 -14.25 28.99 2.69
CA ASN A 128 -15.34 28.52 1.84
C ASN A 128 -15.23 27.01 1.61
N PRO A 129 -16.36 26.28 1.59
CA PRO A 129 -17.73 26.75 1.86
C PRO A 129 -17.99 27.04 3.36
N SER A 130 -19.15 27.60 3.66
CA SER A 130 -19.53 27.89 5.06
C SER A 130 -19.57 26.68 5.96
N SER A 131 -19.92 25.50 5.44
CA SER A 131 -19.87 24.20 6.16
C SER A 131 -18.44 23.87 6.62
N LEU A 132 -17.44 24.06 5.75
CA LEU A 132 -16.04 23.86 6.09
C LEU A 132 -15.57 24.85 7.17
N LYS A 133 -15.98 26.12 7.06
CA LYS A 133 -15.68 27.13 8.08
C LYS A 133 -16.26 26.74 9.44
N ALA A 134 -17.53 26.35 9.46
CA ALA A 134 -18.20 25.92 10.70
C ALA A 134 -17.50 24.69 11.30
N ALA A 135 -17.18 23.66 10.49
CA ALA A 135 -16.48 22.48 10.96
C ALA A 135 -15.11 22.82 11.54
N PHE A 136 -14.30 23.61 10.84
CA PHE A 136 -12.97 24.03 11.26
C PHE A 136 -13.00 24.77 12.62
N LEU A 137 -13.84 25.78 12.76
CA LEU A 137 -13.93 26.58 13.99
C LEU A 137 -14.51 25.75 15.16
N THR A 138 -15.49 24.90 14.89
CA THR A 138 -16.07 24.01 15.92
C THR A 138 -15.05 23.02 16.43
N LEU A 139 -14.29 22.37 15.55
CA LEU A 139 -13.26 21.41 15.94
C LEU A 139 -12.15 22.07 16.75
N LEU A 140 -11.67 23.27 16.37
CA LEU A 140 -10.69 24.01 17.18
C LEU A 140 -11.23 24.35 18.56
N ASN A 141 -12.51 24.73 18.66
CA ASN A 141 -13.14 24.98 19.93
C ASN A 141 -13.29 23.71 20.78
N ASN A 142 -13.66 22.58 20.18
CA ASN A 142 -13.73 21.28 20.84
C ASN A 142 -12.37 20.87 21.42
N ILE A 143 -11.29 21.05 20.67
CA ILE A 143 -9.92 20.78 21.11
C ILE A 143 -9.60 21.63 22.35
N GLN A 144 -9.97 22.93 22.35
CA GLN A 144 -9.74 23.81 23.47
C GLN A 144 -10.58 23.42 24.71
N ASN A 145 -11.71 22.77 24.49
CA ASN A 145 -12.59 22.26 25.55
C ASN A 145 -12.26 20.80 25.98
N GLY A 146 -11.12 20.25 25.52
CA GLY A 146 -10.61 18.97 25.99
C GLY A 146 -10.85 17.76 25.06
N ALA A 147 -11.25 17.98 23.82
CA ALA A 147 -11.32 16.89 22.85
C ALA A 147 -9.93 16.26 22.61
N ASN A 148 -9.90 14.97 22.31
CA ASN A 148 -8.67 14.21 22.15
C ASN A 148 -7.97 14.55 20.81
N CYS A 149 -6.92 15.36 20.89
CA CYS A 149 -6.13 15.79 19.73
C CYS A 149 -5.47 14.62 18.99
N THR A 150 -5.00 13.59 19.71
CA THR A 150 -4.34 12.43 19.10
C THR A 150 -5.34 11.62 18.27
N GLU A 151 -6.56 11.43 18.75
CA GLU A 151 -7.62 10.79 17.99
C GLU A 151 -8.02 11.58 16.74
N TYR A 152 -8.11 12.91 16.83
CA TYR A 152 -8.37 13.76 15.67
C TYR A 152 -7.27 13.64 14.61
N LEU A 153 -6.01 13.64 15.04
CA LEU A 153 -4.87 13.50 14.14
C LEU A 153 -4.86 12.11 13.47
N SER A 154 -5.11 11.06 14.26
CA SER A 154 -5.22 9.69 13.76
C SER A 154 -6.33 9.56 12.72
N TYR A 155 -7.52 10.09 13.01
CA TYR A 155 -8.66 10.08 12.08
C TYR A 155 -8.33 10.75 10.76
N LEU A 156 -7.75 11.95 10.81
CA LEU A 156 -7.36 12.69 9.60
C LEU A 156 -6.30 11.95 8.79
N PHE A 157 -5.28 11.40 9.47
CA PHE A 157 -4.24 10.66 8.75
C PHE A 157 -4.79 9.40 8.09
N GLN A 158 -5.67 8.64 8.77
CA GLN A 158 -6.34 7.50 8.17
C GLN A 158 -7.16 7.91 6.94
N GLY A 159 -7.99 8.95 7.04
CA GLY A 159 -8.78 9.45 5.92
C GLY A 159 -7.93 9.94 4.74
N LEU A 160 -6.84 10.65 5.01
CA LEU A 160 -5.90 11.11 3.97
C LEU A 160 -5.16 9.94 3.30
N ILE A 161 -4.81 8.91 4.07
CA ILE A 161 -4.20 7.68 3.53
C ILE A 161 -5.18 6.98 2.59
N ILE A 162 -6.44 6.80 2.99
CA ILE A 162 -7.48 6.17 2.17
C ILE A 162 -7.66 6.96 0.87
N LYS A 163 -7.86 8.28 0.96
CA LYS A 163 -8.00 9.15 -0.24
C LYS A 163 -6.80 9.04 -1.17
N ARG A 164 -5.58 9.09 -0.63
CA ARG A 164 -4.36 8.93 -1.44
C ARG A 164 -4.30 7.56 -2.12
N ASN A 165 -4.63 6.49 -1.40
CA ASN A 165 -4.61 5.13 -1.96
C ASN A 165 -5.61 4.93 -3.10
N GLN A 166 -6.71 5.70 -3.10
CA GLN A 166 -7.73 5.70 -4.14
C GLN A 166 -7.34 6.56 -5.36
N GLN A 167 -6.26 7.34 -5.28
CA GLN A 167 -5.80 8.14 -6.43
C GLN A 167 -5.31 7.22 -7.55
N THR A 168 -5.74 7.53 -8.78
CA THR A 168 -5.18 6.91 -9.97
C THR A 168 -3.77 7.44 -10.20
N ILE A 169 -2.83 6.53 -10.50
CA ILE A 169 -1.45 6.87 -10.85
C ILE A 169 -1.10 6.21 -12.18
N ASP A 170 -0.65 6.99 -13.14
CA ASP A 170 -0.17 6.47 -14.41
C ASP A 170 1.15 5.72 -14.20
N LEU A 171 1.16 4.44 -14.58
CA LEU A 171 2.32 3.59 -14.41
C LEU A 171 3.21 3.60 -15.65
N ALA A 172 4.52 3.74 -15.43
CA ALA A 172 5.51 3.72 -16.51
C ALA A 172 5.62 2.33 -17.13
N LYS A 173 5.60 2.27 -18.47
CA LYS A 173 5.74 1.04 -19.28
C LYS A 173 6.98 1.15 -20.17
N PRO A 174 8.17 0.76 -19.67
CA PRO A 174 9.38 0.80 -20.48
C PRO A 174 9.29 -0.22 -21.64
N THR A 175 9.61 0.20 -22.84
CA THR A 175 9.41 -0.58 -24.08
C THR A 175 10.61 -1.39 -24.52
N THR A 176 11.82 -1.04 -24.09
CA THR A 176 13.06 -1.68 -24.54
C THR A 176 13.95 -2.02 -23.35
N LEU A 177 13.73 -3.21 -22.78
CA LEU A 177 14.51 -3.70 -21.66
C LEU A 177 15.11 -5.08 -21.98
N SER A 178 16.35 -5.27 -21.55
CA SER A 178 16.94 -6.61 -21.52
C SER A 178 16.27 -7.47 -20.44
N ILE A 179 16.30 -8.79 -20.58
CA ILE A 179 15.81 -9.72 -19.55
C ILE A 179 16.49 -9.43 -18.18
N ASN A 180 17.79 -9.13 -18.17
CA ASN A 180 18.48 -8.82 -16.94
C ASN A 180 18.00 -7.50 -16.32
N SER A 181 17.71 -6.48 -17.13
CA SER A 181 17.11 -5.22 -16.67
C SER A 181 15.73 -5.45 -16.08
N ILE A 182 14.88 -6.24 -16.74
CA ILE A 182 13.54 -6.62 -16.23
C ILE A 182 13.67 -7.30 -14.86
N LEU A 183 14.58 -8.27 -14.73
CA LEU A 183 14.80 -8.95 -13.46
C LEU A 183 15.29 -8.01 -12.37
N GLY A 184 16.21 -7.09 -12.68
CA GLY A 184 16.71 -6.08 -11.75
C GLY A 184 15.60 -5.16 -11.25
N LEU A 185 14.68 -4.73 -12.16
CA LEU A 185 13.50 -3.93 -11.80
C LEU A 185 12.56 -4.68 -10.87
N LEU A 186 12.22 -5.92 -11.21
CA LEU A 186 11.34 -6.75 -10.40
C LEU A 186 11.94 -7.03 -9.02
N ASP A 187 13.23 -7.35 -8.95
CA ASP A 187 13.93 -7.59 -7.70
C ASP A 187 13.91 -6.35 -6.80
N SER A 188 14.24 -5.18 -7.36
CA SER A 188 14.16 -3.90 -6.65
C SER A 188 12.73 -3.58 -6.19
N HIS A 189 11.73 -3.89 -7.01
CA HIS A 189 10.32 -3.67 -6.67
C HIS A 189 9.85 -4.61 -5.57
N PHE A 190 10.15 -5.90 -5.65
CA PHE A 190 9.74 -6.89 -4.63
C PHE A 190 10.39 -6.63 -3.26
N HIS A 191 11.67 -6.26 -3.23
CA HIS A 191 12.45 -6.09 -2.00
C HIS A 191 12.53 -4.64 -1.50
N SER A 192 11.75 -3.72 -2.09
CA SER A 192 11.62 -2.37 -1.55
C SER A 192 10.96 -2.39 -0.18
N SER A 193 11.35 -1.43 0.67
CA SER A 193 10.66 -1.24 1.95
C SER A 193 9.33 -0.55 1.72
N TYR A 194 8.26 -1.17 2.18
CA TYR A 194 6.88 -0.66 2.13
C TYR A 194 6.32 -0.51 3.53
N LYS A 195 5.57 0.56 3.76
CA LYS A 195 4.77 0.76 4.98
C LYS A 195 3.37 0.19 4.81
N ALA A 196 2.83 0.26 3.59
CA ALA A 196 1.54 -0.30 3.26
C ALA A 196 1.63 -1.83 3.12
N GLU A 197 0.61 -2.53 3.58
CA GLU A 197 0.44 -3.97 3.33
C GLU A 197 0.19 -4.25 1.85
N GLY A 198 0.53 -5.46 1.40
CA GLY A 198 0.25 -5.92 0.03
C GLY A 198 1.49 -6.21 -0.81
N ALA A 199 2.71 -5.92 -0.34
CA ALA A 199 3.95 -6.17 -1.10
C ALA A 199 4.14 -7.65 -1.51
N SER A 200 3.63 -8.60 -0.71
CA SER A 200 3.66 -10.03 -1.06
C SER A 200 2.89 -10.36 -2.34
N ARG A 201 2.01 -9.47 -2.77
CA ARG A 201 1.26 -9.61 -4.03
C ARG A 201 2.11 -9.37 -5.27
N LEU A 202 3.14 -8.52 -5.18
CA LEU A 202 3.99 -8.13 -6.31
C LEU A 202 4.60 -9.33 -7.06
N PRO A 203 5.28 -10.29 -6.39
CA PRO A 203 5.80 -11.46 -7.08
C PRO A 203 4.72 -12.39 -7.64
N VAL A 204 3.52 -12.45 -7.01
CA VAL A 204 2.38 -13.20 -7.55
C VAL A 204 1.93 -12.60 -8.87
N LEU A 205 1.75 -11.27 -8.94
CA LEU A 205 1.35 -10.57 -10.17
C LEU A 205 2.38 -10.73 -11.29
N ALA A 206 3.68 -10.66 -10.98
CA ALA A 206 4.72 -10.88 -11.97
C ALA A 206 4.68 -12.30 -12.53
N PHE A 207 4.45 -13.29 -11.67
CA PHE A 207 4.34 -14.66 -12.10
C PHE A 207 3.05 -14.94 -12.86
N TYR A 208 1.96 -14.28 -12.51
CA TYR A 208 0.70 -14.33 -13.25
C TYR A 208 0.85 -13.72 -14.65
N ALA A 209 1.49 -12.54 -14.75
CA ALA A 209 1.75 -11.89 -16.05
C ALA A 209 2.55 -12.78 -17.01
N ILE A 210 3.54 -13.52 -16.50
CA ILE A 210 4.31 -14.48 -17.32
C ILE A 210 3.41 -15.61 -17.83
N TYR A 211 2.47 -16.09 -17.00
CA TYR A 211 1.52 -17.11 -17.43
C TYR A 211 0.53 -16.59 -18.47
N GLU A 212 0.10 -15.33 -18.37
CA GLU A 212 -0.72 -14.70 -19.42
C GLU A 212 -0.03 -14.65 -20.80
N CYS A 213 1.30 -14.45 -20.82
CA CYS A 213 2.07 -14.53 -22.06
C CYS A 213 2.21 -16.00 -22.53
N LEU A 214 2.60 -16.90 -21.63
CA LEU A 214 2.88 -18.30 -21.99
C LEU A 214 1.64 -19.08 -22.44
N ILE A 215 0.45 -18.73 -21.96
CA ILE A 215 -0.79 -19.41 -22.32
C ILE A 215 -1.04 -19.30 -23.83
N ASP A 216 -0.64 -18.18 -24.43
CA ASP A 216 -0.81 -17.89 -25.84
C ASP A 216 0.35 -18.44 -26.69
N GLU A 217 1.59 -18.34 -26.22
CA GLU A 217 2.79 -18.66 -27.00
C GLU A 217 3.24 -20.12 -26.87
N ALA A 218 3.10 -20.73 -25.68
CA ALA A 218 3.72 -22.02 -25.44
C ALA A 218 2.82 -23.21 -25.81
N LYS A 219 3.29 -24.10 -26.70
CA LYS A 219 2.55 -25.29 -27.16
C LYS A 219 2.02 -26.17 -26.02
N ARG A 220 2.70 -26.24 -24.87
CA ARG A 220 2.27 -27.03 -23.72
C ARG A 220 0.95 -26.56 -23.10
N PHE A 221 0.61 -25.29 -23.31
CA PHE A 221 -0.63 -24.69 -22.84
C PHE A 221 -1.74 -24.69 -23.89
N LYS A 222 -1.50 -25.27 -25.06
CA LYS A 222 -2.55 -25.42 -26.06
C LYS A 222 -3.75 -26.14 -25.48
N LYS A 223 -4.94 -25.52 -25.61
CA LYS A 223 -6.19 -25.99 -25.01
C LYS A 223 -6.19 -25.99 -23.46
N LYS A 224 -5.45 -25.07 -22.87
CA LYS A 224 -5.46 -24.80 -21.44
C LYS A 224 -5.97 -23.40 -21.21
N GLN A 225 -6.44 -23.14 -20.01
CA GLN A 225 -6.94 -21.84 -19.59
C GLN A 225 -6.27 -21.44 -18.27
N LEU A 226 -5.75 -20.22 -18.23
CA LEU A 226 -5.32 -19.58 -17.00
C LEU A 226 -6.57 -19.06 -16.27
N LEU A 227 -6.75 -19.46 -15.02
CA LEU A 227 -7.86 -18.97 -14.23
C LEU A 227 -7.60 -17.54 -13.75
N PRO A 228 -8.64 -16.69 -13.64
CA PRO A 228 -8.47 -15.32 -13.14
C PRO A 228 -7.79 -15.30 -11.79
N ILE A 229 -6.93 -14.31 -11.56
CA ILE A 229 -6.26 -14.15 -10.27
C ILE A 229 -7.29 -13.76 -9.20
N GLU A 230 -7.24 -14.40 -8.03
CA GLU A 230 -8.16 -14.08 -6.94
C GLU A 230 -7.71 -12.84 -6.17
N SER A 231 -8.70 -12.08 -5.64
CA SER A 231 -8.41 -11.00 -4.69
C SER A 231 -7.97 -11.60 -3.35
N HIS A 232 -7.01 -10.98 -2.69
CA HIS A 232 -6.46 -11.41 -1.39
C HIS A 232 -7.48 -11.51 -0.23
N THR A 233 -8.70 -11.02 -0.45
CA THR A 233 -9.78 -11.02 0.55
C THR A 233 -10.58 -12.33 0.61
N SER A 234 -10.36 -13.24 -0.34
CA SER A 234 -10.98 -14.56 -0.33
C SER A 234 -10.19 -15.47 0.59
N ALA A 235 -10.80 -15.96 1.67
CA ALA A 235 -10.18 -17.00 2.49
C ALA A 235 -9.97 -18.25 1.61
N ASP A 236 -8.72 -18.71 1.47
CA ASP A 236 -8.28 -19.83 0.61
C ASP A 236 -9.19 -21.07 0.71
N ALA A 237 -9.77 -21.32 1.88
CA ALA A 237 -10.67 -22.43 2.13
C ALA A 237 -12.06 -22.34 1.46
N ARG A 238 -12.46 -21.20 0.92
CA ARG A 238 -13.78 -20.96 0.29
C ARG A 238 -13.74 -20.93 -1.22
N SER A 239 -12.58 -20.67 -1.83
CA SER A 239 -12.45 -20.54 -3.28
C SER A 239 -12.32 -21.87 -4.02
N GLY A 240 -11.92 -22.93 -3.32
CA GLY A 240 -11.59 -24.23 -3.93
C GLY A 240 -10.28 -24.22 -4.73
N ARG A 241 -9.49 -23.13 -4.63
CA ARG A 241 -8.19 -22.99 -5.28
C ARG A 241 -7.11 -23.79 -4.55
N ILE A 242 -6.21 -24.36 -5.34
CA ILE A 242 -5.07 -25.12 -4.82
C ILE A 242 -3.76 -24.33 -4.81
N GLY A 243 -3.72 -23.17 -5.48
CA GLY A 243 -2.56 -22.27 -5.52
C GLY A 243 -2.94 -20.84 -5.87
N ASP A 244 -1.96 -19.91 -5.80
CA ASP A 244 -2.13 -18.50 -6.16
C ASP A 244 -2.41 -18.31 -7.66
N ILE A 245 -1.87 -19.21 -8.49
CA ILE A 245 -2.03 -19.21 -9.95
C ILE A 245 -2.39 -20.62 -10.38
N GLU A 246 -3.42 -20.77 -11.19
CA GLU A 246 -3.89 -22.06 -11.66
C GLU A 246 -4.16 -22.08 -13.16
N VAL A 247 -3.73 -23.14 -13.79
CA VAL A 247 -4.04 -23.48 -15.18
C VAL A 247 -4.87 -24.76 -15.21
N VAL A 248 -5.98 -24.72 -15.94
CA VAL A 248 -6.90 -25.85 -16.10
C VAL A 248 -6.97 -26.33 -17.55
N ASP A 249 -7.42 -27.56 -17.74
CA ASP A 249 -7.70 -28.11 -19.08
C ASP A 249 -9.13 -27.79 -19.56
N GLU A 250 -9.49 -28.22 -20.77
CA GLU A 250 -10.82 -28.01 -21.37
C GLU A 250 -11.98 -28.60 -20.53
N ASN A 251 -11.69 -29.52 -19.62
CA ASN A 251 -12.65 -30.12 -18.71
C ASN A 251 -12.61 -29.50 -17.30
N ASN A 252 -11.99 -28.35 -17.16
CA ASN A 252 -11.82 -27.63 -15.88
C ASN A 252 -11.02 -28.42 -14.81
N ARG A 253 -10.16 -29.37 -15.24
CA ARG A 253 -9.29 -30.12 -14.34
C ARG A 253 -7.95 -29.41 -14.20
N ALA A 254 -7.42 -29.37 -12.97
CA ALA A 254 -6.14 -28.73 -12.69
C ALA A 254 -5.01 -29.34 -13.53
N PHE A 255 -4.38 -28.54 -14.37
CA PHE A 255 -3.22 -28.91 -15.17
C PHE A 255 -1.93 -28.62 -14.42
N GLU A 256 -1.80 -27.39 -13.93
CA GLU A 256 -0.73 -26.99 -13.00
C GLU A 256 -1.15 -25.83 -12.10
N ALA A 257 -0.50 -25.74 -10.96
CA ALA A 257 -0.70 -24.65 -10.01
C ALA A 257 0.63 -24.12 -9.49
N VAL A 258 0.63 -22.86 -9.06
CA VAL A 258 1.79 -22.18 -8.49
C VAL A 258 1.40 -21.54 -7.17
N GLU A 259 2.18 -21.80 -6.15
CA GLU A 259 2.18 -21.12 -4.86
C GLU A 259 3.39 -20.20 -4.79
N VAL A 260 3.17 -18.93 -4.46
CA VAL A 260 4.22 -17.91 -4.40
C VAL A 260 4.42 -17.46 -2.96
N LYS A 261 5.65 -17.48 -2.49
CA LYS A 261 6.02 -17.03 -1.15
C LYS A 261 6.98 -15.85 -1.22
N HIS A 262 6.60 -14.74 -0.60
CA HIS A 262 7.45 -13.56 -0.54
C HIS A 262 8.17 -13.48 0.81
N GLY A 263 9.50 -13.43 0.77
CA GLY A 263 10.35 -13.31 1.97
C GLY A 263 10.34 -14.54 2.89
N ILE A 264 9.76 -15.66 2.47
CA ILE A 264 9.63 -16.88 3.28
C ILE A 264 10.50 -17.96 2.67
N THR A 265 11.50 -18.44 3.44
CA THR A 265 12.31 -19.60 3.06
C THR A 265 11.43 -20.85 3.03
N ILE A 266 11.58 -21.66 1.99
CA ILE A 266 10.82 -22.89 1.82
C ILE A 266 11.26 -23.90 2.87
N SER A 267 10.31 -24.47 3.60
CA SER A 267 10.52 -25.47 4.64
C SER A 267 9.73 -26.75 4.35
N LEU A 268 10.07 -27.83 5.03
CA LEU A 268 9.30 -29.09 4.96
C LEU A 268 7.82 -28.85 5.31
N GLN A 269 7.54 -28.02 6.34
CA GLN A 269 6.17 -27.72 6.72
C GLN A 269 5.40 -27.05 5.57
N LEU A 270 6.02 -26.12 4.87
CA LEU A 270 5.40 -25.46 3.71
C LEU A 270 5.05 -26.46 2.59
N ILE A 271 5.88 -27.48 2.37
CA ILE A 271 5.61 -28.56 1.42
C ILE A 271 4.38 -29.37 1.85
N LEU A 272 4.30 -29.71 3.14
CA LEU A 272 3.17 -30.44 3.70
C LEU A 272 1.87 -29.65 3.62
N ASP A 273 1.91 -28.37 3.94
CA ASP A 273 0.76 -27.46 3.87
C ASP A 273 0.27 -27.31 2.41
N ALA A 274 1.19 -27.18 1.47
CA ALA A 274 0.87 -27.13 0.05
C ALA A 274 0.25 -28.45 -0.40
N PHE A 275 0.81 -29.58 -0.04
CA PHE A 275 0.26 -30.89 -0.39
C PHE A 275 -1.15 -31.08 0.17
N ALA A 276 -1.43 -30.64 1.39
CA ALA A 276 -2.77 -30.69 1.98
C ALA A 276 -3.83 -29.96 1.12
N LYS A 277 -3.45 -28.89 0.41
CA LYS A 277 -4.37 -28.15 -0.49
C LYS A 277 -4.81 -28.98 -1.70
N PHE A 278 -3.91 -29.79 -2.28
CA PHE A 278 -4.19 -30.52 -3.52
C PHE A 278 -4.20 -32.04 -3.40
N GLN A 279 -4.04 -32.61 -2.21
CA GLN A 279 -3.96 -34.07 -2.02
C GLN A 279 -5.16 -34.88 -2.58
N THR A 280 -6.32 -34.22 -2.68
CA THR A 280 -7.55 -34.81 -3.26
C THR A 280 -7.83 -34.35 -4.68
N THR A 281 -6.97 -33.50 -5.25
CA THR A 281 -7.15 -32.91 -6.58
C THR A 281 -6.06 -33.39 -7.53
N ALA A 282 -6.43 -34.09 -8.59
CA ALA A 282 -5.45 -34.50 -9.60
C ALA A 282 -4.84 -33.24 -10.26
N VAL A 283 -3.55 -33.06 -10.11
CA VAL A 283 -2.76 -31.99 -10.73
C VAL A 283 -1.43 -32.55 -11.23
N ASN A 284 -1.02 -32.16 -12.43
CA ASN A 284 0.19 -32.72 -13.04
C ASN A 284 1.47 -32.14 -12.44
N ARG A 285 1.48 -30.82 -12.19
CA ARG A 285 2.61 -30.10 -11.62
C ARG A 285 2.13 -29.07 -10.60
N TYR A 286 2.88 -28.96 -9.53
CA TYR A 286 2.68 -27.95 -8.53
C TYR A 286 4.00 -27.25 -8.22
N TYR A 287 4.02 -25.93 -8.35
CA TYR A 287 5.22 -25.14 -8.12
C TYR A 287 5.12 -24.40 -6.79
N ILE A 288 6.19 -24.42 -5.99
CA ILE A 288 6.35 -23.56 -4.81
C ILE A 288 7.55 -22.66 -5.10
N LEU A 289 7.29 -21.37 -5.25
CA LEU A 289 8.27 -20.38 -5.63
C LEU A 289 8.47 -19.37 -4.52
N SER A 290 9.71 -19.06 -4.18
CA SER A 290 10.01 -18.08 -3.14
C SER A 290 10.95 -16.98 -3.61
N THR A 291 10.78 -15.76 -3.06
CA THR A 291 11.77 -14.68 -3.18
C THR A 291 12.89 -14.80 -2.16
N ALA A 292 12.74 -15.63 -1.12
CA ALA A 292 13.77 -15.87 -0.11
C ALA A 292 14.86 -16.82 -0.64
N PRO A 293 16.06 -16.81 -0.02
CA PRO A 293 17.08 -17.78 -0.30
C PRO A 293 16.64 -19.24 -0.11
N GLN A 294 17.32 -20.15 -0.77
CA GLN A 294 17.09 -21.58 -0.57
C GLN A 294 17.41 -21.99 0.87
N PRO A 295 16.72 -23.00 1.42
CA PRO A 295 16.99 -23.50 2.75
C PRO A 295 18.37 -24.16 2.84
N GLU A 296 18.85 -24.31 4.06
CA GLU A 296 20.08 -25.04 4.37
C GLU A 296 20.00 -26.48 3.88
N LYS A 297 21.16 -27.10 3.64
CA LYS A 297 21.26 -28.43 3.03
C LYS A 297 20.44 -29.51 3.76
N GLU A 298 20.49 -29.52 5.08
CA GLU A 298 19.76 -30.52 5.88
C GLU A 298 18.23 -30.42 5.67
N GLU A 299 17.69 -29.20 5.64
CA GLU A 299 16.27 -28.98 5.39
C GLU A 299 15.92 -29.30 3.94
N TRP A 300 16.82 -28.96 3.00
CA TRP A 300 16.67 -29.28 1.59
C TRP A 300 16.56 -30.77 1.35
N ASP A 301 17.39 -31.59 2.00
CA ASP A 301 17.36 -33.06 1.88
C ASP A 301 16.02 -33.64 2.36
N LYS A 302 15.45 -33.09 3.45
CA LYS A 302 14.09 -33.46 3.93
C LYS A 302 13.01 -33.08 2.93
N ILE A 303 13.09 -31.87 2.36
CA ILE A 303 12.18 -31.38 1.32
C ILE A 303 12.21 -32.32 0.10
N GLN A 304 13.40 -32.69 -0.38
CA GLN A 304 13.53 -33.56 -1.54
C GLN A 304 12.95 -34.97 -1.30
N ALA A 305 13.14 -35.52 -0.09
CA ALA A 305 12.53 -36.79 0.29
C ALA A 305 11.00 -36.71 0.28
N GLU A 306 10.42 -35.64 0.77
CA GLU A 306 8.98 -35.44 0.79
C GLU A 306 8.41 -35.20 -0.62
N ILE A 307 9.08 -34.46 -1.46
CA ILE A 307 8.71 -34.27 -2.88
C ILE A 307 8.65 -35.63 -3.59
N GLN A 308 9.64 -36.50 -3.34
CA GLN A 308 9.64 -37.83 -3.91
C GLN A 308 8.50 -38.71 -3.36
N ARG A 309 8.19 -38.59 -2.05
CA ARG A 309 7.04 -39.27 -1.45
C ARG A 309 5.73 -38.84 -2.10
N ILE A 310 5.51 -37.53 -2.25
CA ILE A 310 4.31 -36.96 -2.89
C ILE A 310 4.20 -37.47 -4.32
N LYS A 311 5.29 -37.49 -5.08
CA LYS A 311 5.32 -38.03 -6.44
C LYS A 311 4.86 -39.49 -6.47
N ASN A 312 5.31 -40.31 -5.52
CA ASN A 312 4.99 -41.74 -5.49
C ASN A 312 3.52 -42.01 -5.09
N VAL A 313 2.97 -41.23 -4.15
CA VAL A 313 1.62 -41.48 -3.62
C VAL A 313 0.52 -40.75 -4.40
N HIS A 314 0.81 -39.56 -4.97
CA HIS A 314 -0.17 -38.71 -5.64
C HIS A 314 0.05 -38.63 -7.16
N GLY A 315 1.29 -38.80 -7.62
CA GLY A 315 1.64 -38.66 -9.03
C GLY A 315 1.98 -37.21 -9.44
N CYS A 316 1.71 -36.19 -8.62
CA CYS A 316 2.06 -34.81 -8.86
C CYS A 316 3.58 -34.60 -8.89
N GLN A 317 4.07 -33.85 -9.88
CA GLN A 317 5.43 -33.37 -9.90
C GLN A 317 5.49 -32.03 -9.15
N LEU A 318 5.91 -32.06 -7.88
CA LEU A 318 6.12 -30.86 -7.09
C LEU A 318 7.52 -30.30 -7.38
N ILE A 319 7.58 -28.99 -7.67
CA ILE A 319 8.79 -28.28 -8.07
C ILE A 319 9.00 -27.09 -7.15
N VAL A 320 10.17 -27.03 -6.53
CA VAL A 320 10.58 -25.93 -5.63
C VAL A 320 11.69 -25.14 -6.29
N ASN A 321 11.54 -23.81 -6.38
CA ASN A 321 12.55 -22.94 -6.98
C ASN A 321 12.47 -21.51 -6.44
N GLY A 322 13.50 -20.72 -6.73
CA GLY A 322 13.47 -19.28 -6.57
C GLY A 322 12.59 -18.60 -7.63
N ILE A 323 11.92 -17.53 -7.28
CA ILE A 323 11.10 -16.74 -8.20
C ILE A 323 11.95 -16.15 -9.33
N MET A 324 13.07 -15.48 -9.00
CA MET A 324 13.91 -14.82 -10.00
C MET A 324 14.51 -15.77 -11.03
N PRO A 325 15.07 -16.94 -10.65
CA PRO A 325 15.50 -17.95 -11.61
C PRO A 325 14.36 -18.47 -12.50
N SER A 326 13.16 -18.61 -11.94
CA SER A 326 11.98 -19.06 -12.69
C SER A 326 11.50 -18.00 -13.68
N LEU A 327 11.42 -16.73 -13.29
CA LEU A 327 11.11 -15.61 -14.18
C LEU A 327 12.13 -15.51 -15.32
N LYS A 328 13.43 -15.62 -15.00
CA LYS A 328 14.49 -15.60 -16.01
C LYS A 328 14.33 -16.72 -17.03
N TYR A 329 13.96 -17.91 -16.56
CA TYR A 329 13.70 -19.05 -17.44
C TYR A 329 12.54 -18.79 -18.38
N TYR A 330 11.42 -18.30 -17.87
CA TYR A 330 10.21 -18.08 -18.67
C TYR A 330 10.33 -16.86 -19.60
N LEU A 331 10.91 -15.75 -19.15
CA LEU A 331 11.13 -14.55 -19.99
C LEU A 331 11.92 -14.85 -21.25
N ARG A 332 12.90 -15.75 -21.20
CA ARG A 332 13.67 -16.14 -22.39
C ARG A 332 12.87 -16.99 -23.39
N LEU A 333 11.71 -17.50 -23.01
CA LEU A 333 10.83 -18.28 -23.89
C LEU A 333 9.80 -17.42 -24.62
N LEU A 334 9.67 -16.15 -24.24
CA LEU A 334 8.78 -15.20 -24.88
C LEU A 334 9.42 -14.62 -26.14
N ASP A 335 8.65 -14.48 -27.18
CA ASP A 335 9.06 -13.80 -28.42
C ASP A 335 9.24 -12.31 -28.17
N ASN A 336 8.39 -11.71 -27.31
CA ASN A 336 8.43 -10.30 -26.95
C ASN A 336 8.30 -10.06 -25.43
N THR A 337 9.42 -9.66 -24.80
CA THR A 337 9.42 -9.36 -23.34
C THR A 337 8.67 -8.08 -22.96
N PHE A 338 8.38 -7.18 -23.91
CA PHE A 338 7.56 -6.00 -23.64
C PHE A 338 6.12 -6.39 -23.27
N GLU A 339 5.59 -7.45 -23.87
CA GLU A 339 4.25 -7.93 -23.54
C GLU A 339 4.14 -8.33 -22.06
N PHE A 340 5.16 -8.97 -21.53
CA PHE A 340 5.23 -9.26 -20.08
C PHE A 340 5.18 -7.98 -19.23
N ILE A 341 5.95 -6.95 -19.59
CA ILE A 341 5.96 -5.67 -18.85
C ILE A 341 4.57 -5.02 -18.92
N ASP A 342 3.94 -4.99 -20.10
CA ASP A 342 2.60 -4.41 -20.26
C ASP A 342 1.58 -5.15 -19.39
N LYS A 343 1.56 -6.47 -19.41
CA LYS A 343 0.66 -7.28 -18.56
C LYS A 343 0.93 -7.08 -17.08
N TYR A 344 2.20 -7.07 -16.66
CA TYR A 344 2.56 -6.84 -15.26
C TYR A 344 2.11 -5.46 -14.77
N VAL A 345 2.36 -4.42 -15.55
CA VAL A 345 1.94 -3.05 -15.21
C VAL A 345 0.42 -2.92 -15.17
N ASN A 346 -0.29 -3.53 -16.11
CA ASN A 346 -1.77 -3.56 -16.09
C ASN A 346 -2.31 -4.28 -14.83
N LEU A 347 -1.67 -5.35 -14.40
CA LEU A 347 -2.02 -6.03 -13.14
C LEU A 347 -1.73 -5.16 -11.92
N LEU A 348 -0.58 -4.46 -11.88
CA LEU A 348 -0.25 -3.51 -10.81
C LEU A 348 -1.31 -2.39 -10.71
N GLU A 349 -1.75 -1.86 -11.86
CA GLU A 349 -2.74 -0.79 -11.91
C GLU A 349 -4.09 -1.21 -11.34
N ASN A 350 -4.54 -2.42 -11.67
CA ASN A 350 -5.89 -2.89 -11.38
C ASN A 350 -6.01 -3.73 -10.10
N ASP A 351 -4.89 -4.16 -9.48
CA ASP A 351 -4.94 -4.97 -8.26
C ASP A 351 -5.32 -4.13 -7.04
N THR A 352 -6.44 -4.48 -6.41
CA THR A 352 -7.00 -3.75 -5.26
C THR A 352 -6.22 -3.94 -3.95
N ALA A 353 -5.42 -5.00 -3.85
CA ALA A 353 -4.57 -5.24 -2.69
C ALA A 353 -3.34 -4.31 -2.69
N LEU A 354 -2.94 -3.81 -3.86
CA LEU A 354 -1.82 -2.88 -3.97
C LEU A 354 -2.28 -1.45 -3.68
N LYS A 355 -1.49 -0.77 -2.86
CA LYS A 355 -1.72 0.61 -2.47
C LYS A 355 -0.88 1.57 -3.33
N PHE A 356 -1.20 2.85 -3.27
CA PHE A 356 -0.50 3.92 -3.98
C PHE A 356 1.03 3.80 -3.85
N GLU A 357 1.54 3.48 -2.65
CA GLU A 357 2.98 3.34 -2.37
C GLU A 357 3.67 2.30 -3.27
N HIS A 358 3.03 1.17 -3.54
CA HIS A 358 3.58 0.13 -4.42
C HIS A 358 3.67 0.63 -5.87
N LYS A 359 2.64 1.32 -6.35
CA LYS A 359 2.56 1.88 -7.72
C LYS A 359 3.55 3.03 -7.91
N GLU A 360 3.64 3.93 -6.93
CA GLU A 360 4.62 5.02 -6.94
C GLU A 360 6.06 4.48 -6.94
N LYS A 361 6.32 3.43 -6.16
CA LYS A 361 7.64 2.81 -6.10
C LYS A 361 8.06 2.22 -7.44
N TRP A 362 7.15 1.58 -8.17
CA TRP A 362 7.40 1.14 -9.53
C TRP A 362 7.86 2.29 -10.43
N ASN A 363 7.11 3.39 -10.49
CA ASN A 363 7.48 4.55 -11.29
C ASN A 363 8.85 5.14 -10.89
N LYS A 364 9.14 5.18 -9.59
CA LYS A 364 10.43 5.65 -9.09
C LYS A 364 11.57 4.76 -9.58
N ILE A 365 11.45 3.44 -9.46
CA ILE A 365 12.47 2.49 -9.93
C ILE A 365 12.69 2.65 -11.44
N ILE A 366 11.63 2.82 -12.23
CA ILE A 366 11.76 3.06 -13.68
C ILE A 366 12.49 4.39 -13.97
N SER A 367 12.21 5.45 -13.22
CA SER A 367 12.87 6.75 -13.42
C SER A 367 14.38 6.73 -13.07
N GLU A 368 14.81 5.83 -12.21
CA GLU A 368 16.21 5.65 -11.83
C GLU A 368 17.04 4.86 -12.86
N LEU A 369 16.37 4.25 -13.88
CA LEU A 369 17.06 3.56 -14.99
C LEU A 369 17.55 4.51 -16.10
N ASN A 370 16.96 5.71 -16.20
CA ASN A 370 17.29 6.73 -17.18
C ASN A 370 18.31 7.72 -16.60
#